data_ed208cb84c8da8680811da62d0f8cde2
#
_entry.id   ed208cb84c8da8680811da62d0f8cde2
#
_cell.length_a   1.000
_cell.length_b   1.000
_cell.length_c   1.000
_cell.angle_alpha   90.00
_cell.angle_beta   90.00
_cell.angle_gamma   90.00
#
_symmetry.space_group_name_H-M   'P 1'
#
loop_
_entity.id
_entity.type
_entity.pdbx_description
1 polymer ?
#
loop_
_entity_poly.entity_id
_entity_poly.type
_entity_poly.pdbx_seq_one_letter_code
_entity_poly.pdbx_strand_id
1 'polypeptide(L)'
;MTISYAITVHNEIDELTTLLNFLQLHIRKEDEIVIQYDETSVTDEVKEYVTLMDSMHENHIVVGFPLNKDFASFKNNLKSHCSKDYIFQIDADEIPHEYLVEYLPNLLDTNPVDIVFVPRVNTVEGLTQSHIDKWKWNVNEKGWVNFPDYQTRIYKNTPDVTWMNKVHERITGYNTFSNFPAEEQWSLYHHKQINRQEKQNEFYETI
;
A
#
# COMPACT_ATOMS: atom_id res chain seq x y z
N MET A 1 -18.65 -3.88 6.86
CA MET A 1 -18.10 -2.85 5.92
C MET A 1 -17.50 -3.51 4.71
N THR A 2 -17.62 -2.91 3.50
CA THR A 2 -16.97 -3.36 2.26
C THR A 2 -15.66 -2.61 2.03
N ILE A 3 -14.71 -3.20 1.29
CA ILE A 3 -13.34 -2.69 1.17
C ILE A 3 -12.92 -2.59 -0.29
N SER A 4 -12.38 -1.44 -0.68
CA SER A 4 -11.61 -1.28 -1.91
C SER A 4 -10.13 -1.48 -1.59
N TYR A 5 -9.53 -2.55 -2.12
CA TYR A 5 -8.09 -2.76 -2.09
C TYR A 5 -7.46 -1.93 -3.20
N ALA A 6 -6.91 -0.78 -2.84
CA ALA A 6 -6.42 0.23 -3.76
C ALA A 6 -4.90 0.14 -3.92
N ILE A 7 -4.44 -0.23 -5.11
CA ILE A 7 -3.04 -0.57 -5.39
C ILE A 7 -2.40 0.47 -6.28
N THR A 8 -1.21 0.95 -5.91
CA THR A 8 -0.35 1.76 -6.77
C THR A 8 0.79 0.91 -7.29
N VAL A 9 1.07 0.99 -8.59
CA VAL A 9 2.14 0.23 -9.26
C VAL A 9 2.85 1.08 -10.32
N HIS A 10 4.13 0.81 -10.53
CA HIS A 10 4.94 1.42 -11.59
C HIS A 10 5.59 0.35 -12.48
N ASN A 11 6.56 -0.40 -11.97
CA ASN A 11 7.31 -1.41 -12.72
C ASN A 11 7.54 -2.71 -11.92
N GLU A 12 6.78 -2.91 -10.86
CA GLU A 12 6.90 -4.02 -9.91
C GLU A 12 6.01 -5.20 -10.36
N ILE A 13 6.29 -5.83 -11.51
CA ILE A 13 5.43 -6.89 -12.07
C ILE A 13 5.38 -8.15 -11.20
N ASP A 14 6.51 -8.59 -10.66
CA ASP A 14 6.58 -9.81 -9.85
C ASP A 14 5.89 -9.61 -8.49
N GLU A 15 6.14 -8.46 -7.85
CA GLU A 15 5.53 -8.08 -6.60
C GLU A 15 4.01 -7.89 -6.78
N LEU A 16 3.58 -7.17 -7.82
CA LEU A 16 2.16 -6.98 -8.14
C LEU A 16 1.45 -8.32 -8.38
N THR A 17 2.08 -9.22 -9.15
CA THR A 17 1.52 -10.55 -9.42
C THR A 17 1.33 -11.33 -8.12
N THR A 18 2.31 -11.27 -7.23
CA THR A 18 2.24 -11.92 -5.92
C THR A 18 1.13 -11.34 -5.06
N LEU A 19 1.02 -9.99 -5.00
CA LEU A 19 -0.03 -9.30 -4.24
C LEU A 19 -1.43 -9.61 -4.79
N LEU A 20 -1.63 -9.59 -6.12
CA LEU A 20 -2.94 -9.87 -6.71
C LEU A 20 -3.37 -11.32 -6.50
N ASN A 21 -2.47 -12.29 -6.66
CA ASN A 21 -2.75 -13.68 -6.35
C ASN A 21 -3.14 -13.88 -4.88
N PHE A 22 -2.44 -13.21 -3.97
CA PHE A 22 -2.77 -13.23 -2.55
C PHE A 22 -4.17 -12.64 -2.29
N LEU A 23 -4.45 -11.44 -2.78
CA LEU A 23 -5.75 -10.78 -2.55
C LEU A 23 -6.91 -11.58 -3.13
N GLN A 24 -6.78 -12.15 -4.32
CA GLN A 24 -7.81 -13.00 -4.94
C GLN A 24 -8.19 -14.21 -4.08
N LEU A 25 -7.28 -14.73 -3.26
CA LEU A 25 -7.53 -15.86 -2.36
C LEU A 25 -8.21 -15.44 -1.04
N HIS A 26 -7.99 -14.21 -0.59
CA HIS A 26 -8.34 -13.79 0.78
C HIS A 26 -9.46 -12.74 0.87
N ILE A 27 -9.70 -11.94 -0.18
CA ILE A 27 -10.76 -10.92 -0.17
C ILE A 27 -12.14 -11.54 -0.41
N ARG A 28 -13.19 -10.86 0.03
CA ARG A 28 -14.57 -11.29 -0.14
C ARG A 28 -15.10 -10.86 -1.53
N LYS A 29 -16.18 -11.50 -1.97
CA LYS A 29 -16.81 -11.19 -3.27
C LYS A 29 -17.40 -9.79 -3.35
N GLU A 30 -17.82 -9.21 -2.23
CA GLU A 30 -18.36 -7.86 -2.12
C GLU A 30 -17.30 -6.77 -2.14
N ASP A 31 -16.03 -7.12 -1.94
CA ASP A 31 -14.88 -6.22 -2.01
C ASP A 31 -14.41 -6.03 -3.47
N GLU A 32 -13.56 -5.06 -3.72
CA GLU A 32 -13.01 -4.77 -5.04
C GLU A 32 -11.50 -4.52 -4.99
N ILE A 33 -10.84 -4.69 -6.12
CA ILE A 33 -9.44 -4.33 -6.32
C ILE A 33 -9.38 -3.18 -7.34
N VAL A 34 -8.77 -2.07 -6.96
CA VAL A 34 -8.58 -0.90 -7.84
C VAL A 34 -7.08 -0.71 -8.03
N ILE A 35 -6.60 -0.84 -9.26
CA ILE A 35 -5.17 -0.76 -9.59
C ILE A 35 -4.92 0.51 -10.38
N GLN A 36 -4.00 1.34 -9.92
CA GLN A 36 -3.55 2.52 -10.64
C GLN A 36 -2.06 2.45 -10.96
N TYR A 37 -1.73 2.68 -12.23
CA TYR A 37 -0.35 2.78 -12.70
C TYR A 37 0.00 4.20 -13.15
N ASP A 38 1.28 4.56 -13.04
CA ASP A 38 1.77 5.82 -13.61
C ASP A 38 1.84 5.70 -15.14
N GLU A 39 0.88 6.29 -15.84
CA GLU A 39 0.76 6.19 -17.30
C GLU A 39 1.94 6.78 -18.08
N THR A 40 2.79 7.59 -17.43
CA THR A 40 3.92 8.26 -18.06
C THR A 40 5.20 7.40 -18.06
N SER A 41 5.28 6.41 -17.17
CA SER A 41 6.52 5.66 -16.93
C SER A 41 6.32 4.18 -16.64
N VAL A 42 5.08 3.67 -16.66
CA VAL A 42 4.78 2.24 -16.49
C VAL A 42 5.43 1.40 -17.57
N THR A 43 5.92 0.21 -17.22
CA THR A 43 6.43 -0.75 -18.19
C THR A 43 5.29 -1.40 -18.98
N ASP A 44 5.55 -1.77 -20.25
CA ASP A 44 4.56 -2.45 -21.09
C ASP A 44 4.06 -3.74 -20.43
N GLU A 45 4.96 -4.48 -19.78
CA GLU A 45 4.66 -5.73 -19.09
C GLU A 45 3.62 -5.55 -17.95
N VAL A 46 3.79 -4.54 -17.10
CA VAL A 46 2.81 -4.19 -16.07
C VAL A 46 1.48 -3.80 -16.69
N LYS A 47 1.51 -2.94 -17.73
CA LYS A 47 0.31 -2.45 -18.40
C LYS A 47 -0.49 -3.57 -19.04
N GLU A 48 0.17 -4.49 -19.73
CA GLU A 48 -0.47 -5.67 -20.33
C GLU A 48 -1.08 -6.57 -19.25
N TYR A 49 -0.34 -6.83 -18.18
CA TYR A 49 -0.79 -7.67 -17.09
C TYR A 49 -2.04 -7.10 -16.39
N VAL A 50 -2.04 -5.80 -16.00
CA VAL A 50 -3.21 -5.21 -15.33
C VAL A 50 -4.42 -5.12 -16.25
N THR A 51 -4.22 -4.88 -17.56
CA THR A 51 -5.30 -4.91 -18.55
C THR A 51 -5.93 -6.30 -18.66
N LEU A 52 -5.10 -7.34 -18.60
CA LEU A 52 -5.58 -8.72 -18.57
C LEU A 52 -6.40 -8.99 -17.31
N MET A 53 -5.91 -8.58 -16.14
CA MET A 53 -6.63 -8.75 -14.86
C MET A 53 -7.99 -8.07 -14.87
N ASP A 54 -8.08 -6.84 -15.36
CA ASP A 54 -9.35 -6.11 -15.55
C ASP A 54 -10.35 -6.87 -16.39
N SER A 55 -9.87 -7.48 -17.48
CA SER A 55 -10.71 -8.26 -18.40
C SER A 55 -11.21 -9.60 -17.82
N MET A 56 -10.50 -10.16 -16.87
CA MET A 56 -10.76 -11.48 -16.29
C MET A 56 -11.61 -11.46 -15.03
N HIS A 57 -11.67 -10.34 -14.34
CA HIS A 57 -12.29 -10.22 -13.02
C HIS A 57 -13.25 -9.02 -12.94
N GLU A 58 -14.53 -9.27 -12.73
CA GLU A 58 -15.58 -8.23 -12.65
C GLU A 58 -15.39 -7.24 -11.49
N ASN A 59 -14.66 -7.62 -10.45
CA ASN A 59 -14.39 -6.79 -9.29
C ASN A 59 -13.02 -6.09 -9.35
N HIS A 60 -12.35 -6.11 -10.50
CA HIS A 60 -11.13 -5.35 -10.77
C HIS A 60 -11.46 -4.08 -11.54
N ILE A 61 -10.75 -3.00 -11.23
CA ILE A 61 -10.82 -1.71 -11.92
C ILE A 61 -9.38 -1.26 -12.17
N VAL A 62 -9.03 -0.93 -13.40
CA VAL A 62 -7.68 -0.51 -13.76
C VAL A 62 -7.69 0.90 -14.31
N VAL A 63 -6.79 1.76 -13.81
CA VAL A 63 -6.73 3.19 -14.14
C VAL A 63 -5.30 3.61 -14.44
N GLY A 64 -5.10 4.32 -15.54
CA GLY A 64 -3.87 5.06 -15.82
C GLY A 64 -4.00 6.50 -15.32
N PHE A 65 -3.00 7.01 -14.62
CA PHE A 65 -2.93 8.41 -14.21
C PHE A 65 -1.47 8.88 -14.09
N PRO A 66 -1.12 10.10 -14.52
CA PRO A 66 0.26 10.57 -14.45
C PRO A 66 0.65 10.95 -13.01
N LEU A 67 1.76 10.40 -12.51
CA LEU A 67 2.26 10.73 -11.17
C LEU A 67 2.73 12.18 -11.05
N ASN A 68 3.43 12.70 -12.06
CA ASN A 68 3.91 14.10 -12.13
C ASN A 68 4.60 14.60 -10.84
N LYS A 69 5.26 13.71 -10.10
CA LYS A 69 5.87 13.98 -8.77
C LYS A 69 4.85 14.51 -7.72
N ASP A 70 3.58 14.22 -7.89
CA ASP A 70 2.50 14.59 -6.96
C ASP A 70 1.78 13.35 -6.46
N PHE A 71 2.34 12.75 -5.41
CA PHE A 71 1.81 11.52 -4.80
C PHE A 71 0.42 11.72 -4.19
N ALA A 72 0.10 12.91 -3.66
CA ALA A 72 -1.23 13.16 -3.13
C ALA A 72 -2.30 13.16 -4.23
N SER A 73 -2.06 13.86 -5.34
CA SER A 73 -2.96 13.83 -6.51
C SER A 73 -3.09 12.44 -7.09
N PHE A 74 -2.00 11.67 -7.15
CA PHE A 74 -1.98 10.30 -7.61
C PHE A 74 -2.87 9.40 -6.74
N LYS A 75 -2.70 9.46 -5.42
CA LYS A 75 -3.52 8.68 -4.46
C LYS A 75 -4.98 9.14 -4.40
N ASN A 76 -5.26 10.44 -4.55
CA ASN A 76 -6.63 10.95 -4.62
C ASN A 76 -7.34 10.53 -5.91
N ASN A 77 -6.62 10.42 -7.04
CA ASN A 77 -7.21 9.86 -8.26
C ASN A 77 -7.55 8.38 -8.06
N LEU A 78 -6.66 7.56 -7.50
CA LEU A 78 -6.94 6.17 -7.17
C LEU A 78 -8.17 6.06 -6.27
N LYS A 79 -8.24 6.86 -5.20
CA LYS A 79 -9.39 6.93 -4.29
C LYS A 79 -10.70 7.22 -5.04
N SER A 80 -10.68 8.11 -6.04
CA SER A 80 -11.90 8.51 -6.77
C SER A 80 -12.53 7.36 -7.58
N HIS A 81 -11.79 6.30 -7.82
CA HIS A 81 -12.26 5.08 -8.50
C HIS A 81 -12.69 3.97 -7.51
N CYS A 82 -12.50 4.17 -6.21
CA CYS A 82 -12.94 3.26 -5.17
C CYS A 82 -14.40 3.46 -4.83
N SER A 83 -15.19 2.37 -4.75
CA SER A 83 -16.63 2.42 -4.52
C SER A 83 -17.10 1.90 -3.16
N LYS A 84 -16.22 1.26 -2.38
CA LYS A 84 -16.58 0.62 -1.12
C LYS A 84 -16.51 1.56 0.09
N ASP A 85 -16.97 1.09 1.25
CA ASP A 85 -17.06 1.87 2.51
C ASP A 85 -15.69 2.35 3.00
N TYR A 86 -14.68 1.48 2.88
CA TYR A 86 -13.29 1.74 3.26
C TYR A 86 -12.35 1.47 2.11
N ILE A 87 -11.22 2.14 2.13
CA ILE A 87 -10.11 1.92 1.22
C ILE A 87 -8.94 1.34 2.03
N PHE A 88 -8.40 0.22 1.57
CA PHE A 88 -7.12 -0.30 2.02
C PHE A 88 -6.09 -0.06 0.92
N GLN A 89 -5.30 0.99 1.08
CA GLN A 89 -4.27 1.34 0.11
C GLN A 89 -3.00 0.54 0.36
N ILE A 90 -2.49 -0.10 -0.68
CA ILE A 90 -1.34 -1.00 -0.65
C ILE A 90 -0.42 -0.63 -1.80
N ASP A 91 0.88 -0.50 -1.56
CA ASP A 91 1.85 -0.35 -2.64
C ASP A 91 2.16 -1.74 -3.24
N ALA A 92 2.44 -1.84 -4.54
CA ALA A 92 2.58 -3.14 -5.22
C ALA A 92 3.63 -4.06 -4.59
N ASP A 93 4.62 -3.51 -3.89
CA ASP A 93 5.68 -4.23 -3.17
C ASP A 93 5.36 -4.50 -1.68
N GLU A 94 4.09 -4.34 -1.28
CA GLU A 94 3.59 -4.66 0.06
C GLU A 94 2.61 -5.83 -0.01
N ILE A 95 2.65 -6.72 0.98
CA ILE A 95 1.68 -7.83 1.11
C ILE A 95 1.10 -7.80 2.53
N PRO A 96 -0.22 -7.66 2.69
CA PRO A 96 -0.84 -7.74 4.00
C PRO A 96 -0.77 -9.17 4.55
N HIS A 97 -0.68 -9.32 5.87
CA HIS A 97 -0.85 -10.62 6.48
C HIS A 97 -2.29 -11.14 6.25
N GLU A 98 -2.46 -12.44 5.99
CA GLU A 98 -3.78 -13.06 5.73
C GLU A 98 -4.79 -12.76 6.82
N TYR A 99 -4.39 -12.85 8.08
CA TYR A 99 -5.22 -12.55 9.25
C TYR A 99 -5.78 -11.12 9.20
N LEU A 100 -4.94 -10.15 8.82
CA LEU A 100 -5.39 -8.75 8.67
C LEU A 100 -6.51 -8.64 7.64
N VAL A 101 -6.35 -9.23 6.45
CA VAL A 101 -7.35 -9.17 5.37
C VAL A 101 -8.65 -9.84 5.79
N GLU A 102 -8.59 -11.03 6.38
CA GLU A 102 -9.77 -11.81 6.78
C GLU A 102 -10.60 -11.15 7.89
N TYR A 103 -9.94 -10.53 8.88
CA TYR A 103 -10.62 -9.94 10.04
C TYR A 103 -10.96 -8.46 9.88
N LEU A 104 -10.33 -7.75 8.95
CA LEU A 104 -10.50 -6.31 8.75
C LEU A 104 -11.97 -5.87 8.61
N PRO A 105 -12.82 -6.52 7.81
CA PRO A 105 -14.21 -6.09 7.66
C PRO A 105 -14.98 -6.10 8.98
N ASN A 106 -14.82 -7.16 9.77
CA ASN A 106 -15.48 -7.28 11.09
C ASN A 106 -14.98 -6.26 12.10
N LEU A 107 -13.67 -5.94 12.06
CA LEU A 107 -13.08 -4.92 12.94
C LEU A 107 -13.62 -3.53 12.62
N LEU A 108 -13.75 -3.20 11.34
CA LEU A 108 -14.30 -1.92 10.90
C LEU A 108 -15.80 -1.81 11.18
N ASP A 109 -16.53 -2.93 11.19
CA ASP A 109 -17.94 -2.96 11.62
C ASP A 109 -18.09 -2.70 13.12
N THR A 110 -17.20 -3.23 13.93
CA THR A 110 -17.25 -3.10 15.40
C THR A 110 -16.63 -1.81 15.91
N ASN A 111 -15.67 -1.25 15.19
CA ASN A 111 -14.96 -0.02 15.55
C ASN A 111 -14.75 0.89 14.32
N PRO A 112 -15.79 1.60 13.86
CA PRO A 112 -15.79 2.34 12.60
C PRO A 112 -15.07 3.70 12.71
N VAL A 113 -13.75 3.68 12.88
CA VAL A 113 -12.90 4.89 12.86
C VAL A 113 -12.64 5.38 11.44
N ASP A 114 -12.25 6.65 11.30
CA ASP A 114 -12.02 7.24 9.98
C ASP A 114 -10.72 6.76 9.32
N ILE A 115 -9.66 6.53 10.11
CA ILE A 115 -8.40 5.97 9.62
C ILE A 115 -7.84 4.92 10.58
N VAL A 116 -7.08 3.96 10.04
CA VAL A 116 -6.32 2.98 10.82
C VAL A 116 -4.87 2.99 10.36
N PHE A 117 -3.97 3.09 11.33
CA PHE A 117 -2.53 2.92 11.12
C PHE A 117 -2.18 1.43 11.19
N VAL A 118 -1.52 0.96 10.15
CA VAL A 118 -1.11 -0.44 9.98
C VAL A 118 0.38 -0.55 10.22
N PRO A 119 0.88 -1.42 11.12
CA PRO A 119 2.30 -1.64 11.27
C PRO A 119 2.87 -2.31 10.02
N ARG A 120 4.13 -1.99 9.67
CA ARG A 120 4.81 -2.54 8.52
C ARG A 120 6.10 -3.25 8.94
N VAL A 121 6.25 -4.48 8.49
CA VAL A 121 7.44 -5.31 8.64
C VAL A 121 8.34 -5.06 7.43
N ASN A 122 9.35 -4.21 7.60
CA ASN A 122 10.34 -3.99 6.57
C ASN A 122 11.49 -4.98 6.71
N THR A 123 11.83 -5.67 5.64
CA THR A 123 13.04 -6.51 5.54
C THR A 123 13.87 -6.08 4.33
N VAL A 124 15.20 -6.11 4.47
CA VAL A 124 16.11 -5.66 3.41
C VAL A 124 17.17 -6.73 3.19
N GLU A 125 17.09 -7.40 2.04
CA GLU A 125 18.11 -8.37 1.63
C GLU A 125 19.40 -7.67 1.24
N GLY A 126 20.54 -8.20 1.70
CA GLY A 126 21.86 -7.57 1.50
C GLY A 126 22.19 -6.46 2.50
N LEU A 127 21.36 -6.25 3.53
CA LEU A 127 21.62 -5.27 4.59
C LEU A 127 22.88 -5.63 5.36
N THR A 128 23.75 -4.63 5.55
CA THR A 128 25.00 -4.76 6.32
C THR A 128 25.00 -3.82 7.51
N GLN A 129 25.92 -4.08 8.48
CA GLN A 129 26.08 -3.19 9.64
C GLN A 129 26.43 -1.76 9.22
N SER A 130 27.20 -1.59 8.14
CA SER A 130 27.53 -0.26 7.60
C SER A 130 26.29 0.53 7.15
N HIS A 131 25.29 -0.15 6.55
CA HIS A 131 24.03 0.48 6.16
C HIS A 131 23.22 0.88 7.39
N ILE A 132 23.14 0.00 8.39
CA ILE A 132 22.43 0.25 9.64
C ILE A 132 22.99 1.48 10.35
N ASP A 133 24.30 1.57 10.46
CA ASP A 133 25.00 2.68 11.11
C ASP A 133 24.82 3.99 10.33
N LYS A 134 24.94 3.93 8.98
CA LYS A 134 24.78 5.09 8.08
C LYS A 134 23.37 5.70 8.17
N TRP A 135 22.33 4.85 8.13
CA TRP A 135 20.94 5.30 8.10
C TRP A 135 20.31 5.35 9.49
N LYS A 136 21.05 4.97 10.55
CA LYS A 136 20.60 4.93 11.95
C LYS A 136 19.33 4.07 12.11
N TRP A 137 19.31 2.94 11.41
CA TRP A 137 18.19 2.03 11.48
C TRP A 137 18.24 1.17 12.74
N ASN A 138 17.07 0.89 13.29
CA ASN A 138 16.90 -0.10 14.35
C ASN A 138 16.48 -1.44 13.71
N VAL A 139 17.23 -2.51 13.95
CA VAL A 139 16.94 -3.85 13.43
C VAL A 139 16.75 -4.78 14.62
N ASN A 140 15.55 -5.38 14.71
CA ASN A 140 15.25 -6.30 15.81
C ASN A 140 15.80 -7.73 15.56
N GLU A 141 15.59 -8.63 16.51
CA GLU A 141 16.05 -10.03 16.45
C GLU A 141 15.49 -10.83 15.27
N LYS A 142 14.33 -10.44 14.72
CA LYS A 142 13.71 -11.02 13.52
C LYS A 142 14.27 -10.45 12.21
N GLY A 143 15.20 -9.49 12.27
CA GLY A 143 15.72 -8.79 11.10
C GLY A 143 14.79 -7.69 10.55
N TRP A 144 13.78 -7.27 11.30
CA TRP A 144 12.85 -6.23 10.89
C TRP A 144 13.42 -4.85 11.16
N VAL A 145 13.35 -4.00 10.13
CA VAL A 145 13.89 -2.63 10.16
C VAL A 145 12.83 -1.67 10.66
N ASN A 146 13.16 -0.92 11.72
CA ASN A 146 12.34 0.15 12.32
C ASN A 146 10.91 -0.27 12.70
N PHE A 147 10.65 -1.54 12.96
CA PHE A 147 9.32 -2.01 13.38
C PHE A 147 8.90 -1.40 14.73
N PRO A 148 7.65 -0.96 14.87
CA PRO A 148 6.48 -1.06 13.98
C PRO A 148 6.29 0.16 13.07
N ASP A 149 6.94 0.28 11.98
CA ASP A 149 6.83 1.37 11.01
C ASP A 149 5.36 1.62 10.57
N TYR A 150 4.60 2.36 11.37
CA TYR A 150 3.17 2.58 11.15
C TYR A 150 2.87 3.40 9.90
N GLN A 151 2.03 2.86 9.03
CA GLN A 151 1.57 3.48 7.79
C GLN A 151 0.07 3.77 7.84
N THR A 152 -0.36 4.93 7.34
CA THR A 152 -1.79 5.23 7.16
C THR A 152 -2.27 4.52 5.90
N ARG A 153 -2.81 3.31 6.05
CA ARG A 153 -3.17 2.46 4.91
C ARG A 153 -4.67 2.22 4.78
N ILE A 154 -5.43 2.31 5.86
CA ILE A 154 -6.86 2.04 5.84
C ILE A 154 -7.61 3.30 6.22
N TYR A 155 -8.60 3.69 5.41
CA TYR A 155 -9.37 4.91 5.66
C TYR A 155 -10.77 4.84 5.05
N LYS A 156 -11.72 5.57 5.67
CA LYS A 156 -13.08 5.70 5.15
C LYS A 156 -13.09 6.36 3.77
N ASN A 157 -13.90 5.83 2.88
CA ASN A 157 -14.13 6.39 1.56
C ASN A 157 -15.18 7.51 1.62
N THR A 158 -14.81 8.65 2.21
CA THR A 158 -15.66 9.85 2.29
C THR A 158 -14.99 11.02 1.60
N PRO A 159 -15.74 12.03 1.12
CA PRO A 159 -15.18 13.19 0.43
C PRO A 159 -14.16 13.97 1.26
N ASP A 160 -14.34 14.02 2.58
CA ASP A 160 -13.50 14.81 3.48
C ASP A 160 -12.12 14.18 3.70
N VAL A 161 -12.03 12.85 3.70
CA VAL A 161 -10.77 12.13 3.89
C VAL A 161 -9.97 12.14 2.60
N THR A 162 -8.88 12.90 2.53
CA THR A 162 -8.09 13.12 1.32
C THR A 162 -6.59 13.11 1.60
N TRP A 163 -5.81 12.78 0.59
CA TRP A 163 -4.36 12.91 0.61
C TRP A 163 -3.93 14.36 0.30
N MET A 164 -2.92 14.84 0.99
CA MET A 164 -2.30 16.15 0.78
C MET A 164 -0.77 16.05 0.76
N ASN A 165 -0.11 17.06 0.21
CA ASN A 165 1.31 17.21 -0.05
C ASN A 165 1.80 16.35 -1.22
N LYS A 166 2.57 16.99 -2.11
CA LYS A 166 3.13 16.32 -3.29
C LYS A 166 4.11 15.21 -2.94
N VAL A 167 4.92 15.45 -1.91
CA VAL A 167 5.91 14.51 -1.35
C VAL A 167 5.69 14.44 0.15
N HIS A 168 5.97 13.29 0.77
CA HIS A 168 5.62 13.02 2.18
C HIS A 168 4.13 13.22 2.45
N GLU A 169 3.33 12.67 1.55
CA GLU A 169 1.88 12.81 1.56
C GLU A 169 1.27 12.25 2.85
N ARG A 170 0.20 12.91 3.29
CA ARG A 170 -0.53 12.58 4.51
C ARG A 170 -2.02 12.60 4.25
N ILE A 171 -2.77 11.78 4.96
CA ILE A 171 -4.23 11.84 4.98
C ILE A 171 -4.69 12.96 5.92
N THR A 172 -5.73 13.67 5.49
CA THR A 172 -6.42 14.73 6.25
C THR A 172 -7.92 14.55 6.19
N GLY A 173 -8.67 15.40 6.94
CA GLY A 173 -10.13 15.38 6.94
C GLY A 173 -10.76 14.28 7.77
N TYR A 174 -9.98 13.57 8.58
CA TYR A 174 -10.48 12.59 9.53
C TYR A 174 -10.66 13.18 10.94
N ASN A 175 -11.56 12.61 11.74
CA ASN A 175 -11.81 12.99 13.12
C ASN A 175 -11.38 11.91 14.12
N THR A 176 -11.43 10.63 13.69
CA THR A 176 -11.14 9.49 14.53
C THR A 176 -10.07 8.59 13.91
N PHE A 177 -9.23 8.00 14.75
CA PHE A 177 -8.21 7.06 14.28
C PHE A 177 -7.98 5.93 15.28
N SER A 178 -7.37 4.85 14.80
CA SER A 178 -6.89 3.74 15.59
C SER A 178 -5.57 3.21 15.02
N ASN A 179 -4.84 2.46 15.83
CA ASN A 179 -3.66 1.72 15.40
C ASN A 179 -3.94 0.24 15.60
N PHE A 180 -3.53 -0.60 14.65
CA PHE A 180 -3.44 -2.02 14.95
C PHE A 180 -2.32 -2.29 15.96
N PRO A 181 -2.40 -3.41 16.70
CA PRO A 181 -1.30 -3.84 17.55
C PRO A 181 0.01 -3.99 16.77
N ALA A 182 1.15 -3.69 17.42
CA ALA A 182 2.47 -3.91 16.85
C ALA A 182 2.83 -5.41 16.83
N GLU A 183 2.07 -6.19 16.09
CA GLU A 183 2.16 -7.64 15.96
C GLU A 183 2.14 -8.04 14.48
N GLU A 184 2.84 -9.13 14.17
CA GLU A 184 3.03 -9.59 12.80
C GLU A 184 1.72 -9.80 12.04
N GLN A 185 0.74 -10.42 12.68
CA GLN A 185 -0.57 -10.75 12.11
C GLN A 185 -1.41 -9.53 11.69
N TRP A 186 -1.07 -8.35 12.19
CA TRP A 186 -1.73 -7.08 11.84
C TRP A 186 -0.93 -6.23 10.89
N SER A 187 0.16 -6.77 10.32
CA SER A 187 1.16 -5.99 9.59
C SER A 187 1.05 -6.16 8.07
N LEU A 188 1.66 -5.19 7.38
CA LEU A 188 2.07 -5.29 5.99
C LEU A 188 3.52 -5.80 5.93
N TYR A 189 3.81 -6.74 5.06
CA TYR A 189 5.17 -7.12 4.71
C TYR A 189 5.68 -6.25 3.56
N HIS A 190 6.90 -5.78 3.69
CA HIS A 190 7.57 -4.97 2.69
C HIS A 190 9.02 -5.42 2.59
N HIS A 191 9.28 -6.24 1.59
CA HIS A 191 10.61 -6.78 1.33
C HIS A 191 11.33 -5.96 0.27
N LYS A 192 12.58 -5.56 0.56
CA LYS A 192 13.40 -4.81 -0.38
C LYS A 192 14.77 -5.43 -0.59
N GLN A 193 15.33 -5.17 -1.78
CA GLN A 193 16.74 -5.38 -2.07
C GLN A 193 17.53 -4.13 -1.67
N ILE A 194 18.74 -4.30 -1.13
CA ILE A 194 19.58 -3.17 -0.69
C ILE A 194 19.85 -2.17 -1.82
N ASN A 195 20.12 -2.63 -3.03
CA ASN A 195 20.38 -1.78 -4.19
C ASN A 195 19.20 -0.87 -4.55
N ARG A 196 17.95 -1.37 -4.36
CA ARG A 196 16.73 -0.58 -4.57
C ARG A 196 16.57 0.48 -3.49
N GLN A 197 16.89 0.14 -2.25
CA GLN A 197 16.85 1.07 -1.12
C GLN A 197 17.89 2.20 -1.26
N GLU A 198 19.10 1.87 -1.72
CA GLU A 198 20.14 2.87 -1.97
C GLU A 198 19.70 3.89 -3.03
N LYS A 199 19.18 3.41 -4.18
CA LYS A 199 18.65 4.28 -5.24
C LYS A 199 17.48 5.14 -4.76
N GLN A 200 16.61 4.61 -3.94
CA GLN A 200 15.48 5.35 -3.38
C GLN A 200 15.97 6.47 -2.45
N ASN A 201 16.95 6.20 -1.59
CA ASN A 201 17.53 7.21 -0.71
C ASN A 201 18.20 8.33 -1.51
N GLU A 202 18.99 7.98 -2.55
CA GLU A 202 19.60 8.96 -3.47
C GLU A 202 18.53 9.83 -4.15
N PHE A 203 17.42 9.24 -4.61
CA PHE A 203 16.32 9.98 -5.21
C PHE A 203 15.72 11.00 -4.24
N TYR A 204 15.48 10.63 -2.98
CA TYR A 204 14.93 11.55 -1.97
C TYR A 204 15.88 12.67 -1.59
N GLU A 205 17.20 12.51 -1.73
CA GLU A 205 18.18 13.58 -1.53
C GLU A 205 18.13 14.64 -2.65
N THR A 206 17.47 14.36 -3.78
CA THR A 206 17.38 15.26 -4.95
C THR A 206 16.07 16.06 -5.04
N ILE A 207 15.14 15.84 -4.11
CA ILE A 207 13.83 16.49 -4.07
C ILE A 207 13.74 17.44 -2.88
#